data_6aa2da8788147cb7c3f7b94bcf9aa8d5
#
_entry.id   6aa2da8788147cb7c3f7b94bcf9aa8d5
#
_cell.length_a   1.000
_cell.length_b   1.000
_cell.length_c   1.000
_cell.angle_alpha   90.00
_cell.angle_beta   90.00
_cell.angle_gamma   90.00
#
_symmetry.space_group_name_H-M   'P 1'
#
loop_
_entity.id
_entity.type
_entity.pdbx_description
1 polymer ?
#
loop_
_entity_poly.entity_id
_entity_poly.type
_entity_poly.pdbx_seq_one_letter_code
_entity_poly.pdbx_strand_id
1 'polypeptide(L)'
;MEKDPFQFWTDNAKLVFQRGDVRVYSMDEEEYLFVDQVMYASTTERGWYTTHAYPRAKGKCLEIGLGLGVASKVMLATRAVTHLLTVEKNENVIAAFGRPLSRHNILNVDVNEWLSKFPELVPMYDFIFVDHYTFEEEELVEIEELSVILKQLLKPGGKIVFWVDENAPDEDQEQIRKLWI
;
A
#
# COMPACT_ATOMS: atom_id res chain seq x y z
N MET A 1 28.40 -18.80 8.97
CA MET A 1 27.40 -18.03 9.70
C MET A 1 26.86 -17.00 8.72
N GLU A 2 25.66 -17.22 8.19
CA GLU A 2 24.97 -16.17 7.43
C GLU A 2 24.79 -14.97 8.35
N LYS A 3 25.16 -13.79 7.88
CA LYS A 3 24.88 -12.55 8.62
C LYS A 3 23.36 -12.36 8.59
N ASP A 4 22.77 -12.12 9.75
CA ASP A 4 21.39 -11.69 9.85
C ASP A 4 21.20 -10.46 8.94
N PRO A 5 20.39 -10.54 7.87
CA PRO A 5 20.22 -9.42 6.94
C PRO A 5 19.68 -8.16 7.65
N PHE A 6 18.99 -8.34 8.78
CA PHE A 6 18.51 -7.24 9.61
C PHE A 6 19.62 -6.53 10.39
N GLN A 7 20.76 -7.23 10.66
CA GLN A 7 21.93 -6.66 11.32
C GLN A 7 22.51 -5.48 10.53
N PHE A 8 22.44 -5.54 9.17
CA PHE A 8 22.87 -4.42 8.33
C PHE A 8 22.14 -3.12 8.71
N TRP A 9 20.81 -3.19 8.89
CA TRP A 9 19.99 -2.01 9.22
C TRP A 9 20.31 -1.48 10.62
N THR A 10 20.49 -2.37 11.60
CA THR A 10 20.84 -1.95 12.97
C THR A 10 22.22 -1.32 13.06
N ASP A 11 23.16 -1.70 12.20
CA ASP A 11 24.53 -1.20 12.20
C ASP A 11 24.70 0.09 11.37
N ASN A 12 23.88 0.32 10.33
CA ASN A 12 24.11 1.36 9.34
C ASN A 12 22.98 2.41 9.24
N ALA A 13 21.82 2.15 9.83
CA ALA A 13 20.67 3.04 9.77
C ALA A 13 20.26 3.51 11.17
N LYS A 14 19.63 4.69 11.24
CA LYS A 14 19.10 5.24 12.48
C LYS A 14 17.68 4.74 12.71
N LEU A 15 17.44 4.04 13.82
CA LEU A 15 16.08 3.74 14.27
C LEU A 15 15.36 5.04 14.65
N VAL A 16 14.28 5.39 13.93
CA VAL A 16 13.50 6.62 14.14
C VAL A 16 12.14 6.36 14.77
N PHE A 17 11.63 5.14 14.65
CA PHE A 17 10.38 4.71 15.28
C PHE A 17 10.41 3.22 15.60
N GLN A 18 9.82 2.84 16.76
CA GLN A 18 9.55 1.45 17.12
C GLN A 18 8.27 1.36 17.95
N ARG A 19 7.38 0.43 17.56
CA ARG A 19 6.21 0.05 18.33
C ARG A 19 5.79 -1.36 17.96
N GLY A 20 5.76 -2.27 18.97
CA GLY A 20 5.44 -3.67 18.73
C GLY A 20 6.39 -4.30 17.72
N ASP A 21 5.83 -4.88 16.68
CA ASP A 21 6.48 -5.51 15.53
C ASP A 21 7.02 -4.52 14.50
N VAL A 22 6.59 -3.25 14.57
CA VAL A 22 6.92 -2.21 13.59
C VAL A 22 8.18 -1.46 14.00
N ARG A 23 9.12 -1.33 13.06
CA ARG A 23 10.30 -0.48 13.15
C ARG A 23 10.46 0.36 11.89
N VAL A 24 10.94 1.58 12.06
CA VAL A 24 11.31 2.46 10.95
C VAL A 24 12.75 2.88 11.12
N TYR A 25 13.52 2.65 10.09
CA TYR A 25 14.90 3.09 9.99
C TYR A 25 15.03 4.21 8.98
N SER A 26 15.89 5.19 9.27
CA SER A 26 16.28 6.23 8.33
C SER A 26 17.74 6.04 7.93
N MET A 27 17.99 6.08 6.62
CA MET A 27 19.32 5.98 6.01
C MET A 27 19.33 6.84 4.73
N ASP A 28 20.34 7.70 4.57
CA ASP A 28 20.49 8.57 3.38
C ASP A 28 19.24 9.43 3.06
N GLU A 29 18.59 9.98 4.12
CA GLU A 29 17.37 10.80 4.05
C GLU A 29 16.10 10.02 3.64
N GLU A 30 16.19 8.71 3.43
CA GLU A 30 15.06 7.84 3.15
C GLU A 30 14.62 7.07 4.40
N GLU A 31 13.36 6.69 4.46
CA GLU A 31 12.77 5.89 5.54
C GLU A 31 12.37 4.51 5.01
N TYR A 32 12.57 3.50 5.85
CA TYR A 32 12.31 2.10 5.55
C TYR A 32 11.49 1.48 6.68
N LEU A 33 10.32 0.96 6.32
CA LEU A 33 9.39 0.32 7.23
C LEU A 33 9.64 -1.20 7.28
N PHE A 34 9.77 -1.71 8.48
CA PHE A 34 9.87 -3.14 8.75
C PHE A 34 8.73 -3.58 9.68
N VAL A 35 8.16 -4.73 9.37
CA VAL A 35 7.24 -5.46 10.24
C VAL A 35 7.82 -6.86 10.42
N ASP A 36 8.02 -7.29 11.65
CA ASP A 36 8.66 -8.59 11.97
C ASP A 36 9.97 -8.87 11.19
N GLN A 37 10.81 -7.83 11.01
CA GLN A 37 12.10 -7.88 10.31
C GLN A 37 12.00 -7.97 8.77
N VAL A 38 10.82 -8.01 8.19
CA VAL A 38 10.60 -7.92 6.74
C VAL A 38 10.38 -6.46 6.36
N MET A 39 11.05 -6.00 5.30
CA MET A 39 10.83 -4.66 4.76
C MET A 39 9.55 -4.63 3.93
N TYR A 40 8.63 -3.74 4.29
CA TYR A 40 7.32 -3.61 3.64
C TYR A 40 7.13 -2.33 2.86
N ALA A 41 7.87 -1.26 3.15
CA ALA A 41 7.73 0.00 2.43
C ALA A 41 8.98 0.86 2.56
N SER A 42 9.21 1.71 1.57
CA SER A 42 10.29 2.69 1.55
C SER A 42 9.81 4.02 0.97
N THR A 43 10.40 5.13 1.44
CA THR A 43 10.13 6.45 0.84
C THR A 43 10.74 6.60 -0.55
N THR A 44 11.67 5.72 -0.94
CA THR A 44 12.25 5.66 -2.29
C THR A 44 11.18 5.40 -3.38
N GLU A 45 10.06 4.75 -3.00
CA GLU A 45 8.94 4.43 -3.89
C GLU A 45 8.08 5.65 -4.29
N ARG A 46 8.36 6.83 -3.72
CA ARG A 46 7.61 8.06 -4.03
C ARG A 46 7.54 8.37 -5.53
N GLY A 47 8.62 8.12 -6.26
CA GLY A 47 8.68 8.28 -7.71
C GLY A 47 7.66 7.41 -8.43
N TRP A 48 7.59 6.16 -8.02
CA TRP A 48 6.64 5.19 -8.54
C TRP A 48 5.19 5.62 -8.31
N TYR A 49 4.83 6.00 -7.08
CA TYR A 49 3.47 6.49 -6.76
C TYR A 49 3.10 7.75 -7.55
N THR A 50 4.06 8.66 -7.74
CA THR A 50 3.86 9.89 -8.52
C THR A 50 3.59 9.60 -9.99
N THR A 51 4.20 8.56 -10.55
CA THR A 51 4.07 8.17 -11.95
C THR A 51 2.81 7.34 -12.20
N HIS A 52 2.44 6.45 -11.28
CA HIS A 52 1.40 5.45 -11.51
C HIS A 52 0.09 5.72 -10.76
N ALA A 53 0.13 6.10 -9.48
CA ALA A 53 -1.06 6.34 -8.68
C ALA A 53 -1.60 7.76 -8.85
N TYR A 54 -0.76 8.79 -8.69
CA TYR A 54 -1.15 10.19 -8.72
C TYR A 54 -1.97 10.61 -9.95
N PRO A 55 -1.57 10.29 -11.21
CA PRO A 55 -2.30 10.73 -12.39
C PRO A 55 -3.69 10.12 -12.54
N ARG A 56 -3.94 9.01 -11.84
CA ARG A 56 -5.19 8.25 -11.90
C ARG A 56 -6.11 8.55 -10.73
N ALA A 57 -5.55 9.06 -9.62
CA ALA A 57 -6.29 9.34 -8.40
C ALA A 57 -7.26 10.51 -8.56
N LYS A 58 -8.56 10.24 -8.44
CA LYS A 58 -9.63 11.24 -8.49
C LYS A 58 -10.88 10.74 -7.79
N GLY A 59 -11.76 11.67 -7.39
CA GLY A 59 -13.05 11.35 -6.78
C GLY A 59 -12.88 10.62 -5.44
N LYS A 60 -13.66 9.58 -5.22
CA LYS A 60 -13.52 8.69 -4.06
C LYS A 60 -12.47 7.62 -4.36
N CYS A 61 -11.44 7.58 -3.55
CA CYS A 61 -10.34 6.64 -3.68
C CYS A 61 -10.35 5.63 -2.53
N LEU A 62 -9.92 4.41 -2.82
CA LEU A 62 -9.61 3.36 -1.85
C LEU A 62 -8.12 3.03 -1.96
N GLU A 63 -7.46 2.90 -0.83
CA GLU A 63 -6.07 2.45 -0.71
C GLU A 63 -6.05 1.21 0.19
N ILE A 64 -5.42 0.14 -0.25
CA ILE A 64 -5.21 -1.08 0.53
C ILE A 64 -3.72 -1.15 0.87
N GLY A 65 -3.43 -1.05 2.17
CA GLY A 65 -2.08 -0.88 2.71
C GLY A 65 -1.72 0.60 2.90
N LEU A 66 -1.24 0.96 4.10
CA LEU A 66 -0.83 2.31 4.45
C LEU A 66 0.68 2.52 4.27
N GLY A 67 1.46 1.52 4.68
CA GLY A 67 2.92 1.59 4.72
C GLY A 67 3.41 2.85 5.46
N LEU A 68 4.34 3.57 4.87
CA LEU A 68 4.85 4.86 5.35
C LEU A 68 3.89 6.05 5.06
N GLY A 69 2.71 5.79 4.49
CA GLY A 69 1.74 6.80 4.08
C GLY A 69 2.22 7.67 2.91
N VAL A 70 3.18 7.20 2.13
CA VAL A 70 3.72 7.94 0.98
C VAL A 70 2.70 8.00 -0.14
N ALA A 71 2.07 6.87 -0.49
CA ALA A 71 1.05 6.80 -1.52
C ALA A 71 -0.17 7.66 -1.16
N SER A 72 -0.66 7.58 0.08
CA SER A 72 -1.73 8.44 0.60
C SER A 72 -1.42 9.93 0.41
N LYS A 73 -0.20 10.36 0.81
CA LYS A 73 0.23 11.77 0.67
C LYS A 73 0.30 12.19 -0.80
N VAL A 74 0.82 11.33 -1.67
CA VAL A 74 0.93 11.58 -3.12
C VAL A 74 -0.47 11.72 -3.73
N MET A 75 -1.40 10.81 -3.44
CA MET A 75 -2.78 10.89 -3.94
C MET A 75 -3.53 12.11 -3.44
N LEU A 76 -3.39 12.45 -2.15
CA LEU A 76 -4.05 13.61 -1.55
C LEU A 76 -3.47 14.96 -1.97
N ALA A 77 -2.28 14.98 -2.57
CA ALA A 77 -1.70 16.20 -3.14
C ALA A 77 -2.53 16.75 -4.31
N THR A 78 -3.26 15.90 -5.04
CA THR A 78 -4.21 16.36 -6.07
C THR A 78 -5.53 16.83 -5.45
N ARG A 79 -6.07 17.94 -5.98
CA ARG A 79 -7.43 18.41 -5.64
C ARG A 79 -8.52 17.54 -6.26
N ALA A 80 -8.17 16.68 -7.21
CA ALA A 80 -9.11 15.77 -7.86
C ALA A 80 -9.61 14.67 -6.91
N VAL A 81 -8.83 14.28 -5.89
CA VAL A 81 -9.26 13.34 -4.85
C VAL A 81 -10.18 14.06 -3.87
N THR A 82 -11.43 13.64 -3.80
CA THR A 82 -12.43 14.20 -2.89
C THR A 82 -12.46 13.49 -1.54
N HIS A 83 -12.14 12.21 -1.52
CA HIS A 83 -12.08 11.37 -0.33
C HIS A 83 -11.15 10.18 -0.56
N LEU A 84 -10.30 9.87 0.42
CA LEU A 84 -9.46 8.69 0.46
C LEU A 84 -9.84 7.85 1.68
N LEU A 85 -10.13 6.57 1.45
CA LEU A 85 -10.22 5.56 2.49
C LEU A 85 -8.99 4.65 2.37
N THR A 86 -8.23 4.51 3.45
CA THR A 86 -7.14 3.52 3.54
C THR A 86 -7.57 2.39 4.47
N VAL A 87 -7.38 1.16 4.03
CA VAL A 87 -7.56 -0.06 4.82
C VAL A 87 -6.18 -0.59 5.19
N GLU A 88 -5.89 -0.68 6.48
CA GLU A 88 -4.60 -1.13 7.03
C GLU A 88 -4.85 -2.09 8.20
N LYS A 89 -4.25 -3.29 8.16
CA LYS A 89 -4.44 -4.29 9.20
C LYS A 89 -3.59 -4.06 10.45
N ASN A 90 -2.39 -3.48 10.28
CA ASN A 90 -1.45 -3.32 11.38
C ASN A 90 -1.67 -2.00 12.15
N GLU A 91 -2.16 -2.11 13.39
CA GLU A 91 -2.41 -0.95 14.25
C GLU A 91 -1.14 -0.15 14.59
N ASN A 92 0.04 -0.80 14.60
CA ASN A 92 1.29 -0.14 14.89
C ASN A 92 1.78 0.71 13.70
N VAL A 93 1.49 0.27 12.46
CA VAL A 93 1.69 1.08 11.24
C VAL A 93 0.77 2.31 11.28
N ILE A 94 -0.51 2.13 11.60
CA ILE A 94 -1.46 3.25 11.73
C ILE A 94 -1.00 4.23 12.82
N ALA A 95 -0.54 3.74 13.94
CA ALA A 95 -0.04 4.58 15.03
C ALA A 95 1.19 5.39 14.64
N ALA A 96 2.04 4.86 13.75
CA ALA A 96 3.22 5.55 13.25
C ALA A 96 2.89 6.59 12.18
N PHE A 97 2.03 6.26 11.22
CA PHE A 97 1.85 7.01 9.98
C PHE A 97 0.40 7.45 9.71
N GLY A 98 -0.57 6.90 10.43
CA GLY A 98 -2.00 7.17 10.26
C GLY A 98 -2.44 8.55 10.74
N ARG A 99 -1.75 9.61 10.35
CA ARG A 99 -2.13 10.97 10.73
C ARG A 99 -3.42 11.38 10.04
N PRO A 100 -4.40 11.94 10.79
CA PRO A 100 -5.60 12.48 10.20
C PRO A 100 -5.25 13.58 9.20
N LEU A 101 -5.59 13.38 7.95
CA LEU A 101 -5.50 14.40 6.91
C LEU A 101 -6.92 14.79 6.49
N SER A 102 -7.10 16.01 5.99
CA SER A 102 -8.36 16.40 5.39
C SER A 102 -8.71 15.44 4.25
N ARG A 103 -9.94 14.93 4.22
CA ARG A 103 -10.44 14.00 3.20
C ARG A 103 -9.85 12.58 3.28
N HIS A 104 -9.18 12.20 4.38
CA HIS A 104 -8.55 10.91 4.57
C HIS A 104 -9.12 10.20 5.81
N ASN A 105 -9.64 9.01 5.62
CA ASN A 105 -10.02 8.10 6.69
C ASN A 105 -9.19 6.83 6.61
N ILE A 106 -8.82 6.28 7.77
CA ILE A 106 -8.08 5.03 7.89
C ILE A 106 -8.93 4.06 8.69
N LEU A 107 -9.09 2.84 8.19
CA LEU A 107 -9.72 1.73 8.90
C LEU A 107 -8.67 0.73 9.32
N ASN A 108 -8.67 0.38 10.61
CA ASN A 108 -7.85 -0.69 11.12
C ASN A 108 -8.61 -2.03 10.99
N VAL A 109 -8.40 -2.71 9.90
CA VAL A 109 -9.01 -4.01 9.59
C VAL A 109 -8.24 -4.70 8.47
N ASP A 110 -8.24 -6.03 8.45
CA ASP A 110 -7.79 -6.80 7.31
C ASP A 110 -8.75 -6.59 6.11
N VAL A 111 -8.20 -6.50 4.89
CA VAL A 111 -9.00 -6.20 3.68
C VAL A 111 -10.05 -7.27 3.40
N ASN A 112 -9.73 -8.55 3.59
CA ASN A 112 -10.66 -9.66 3.35
C ASN A 112 -11.77 -9.66 4.40
N GLU A 113 -11.41 -9.39 5.69
CA GLU A 113 -12.41 -9.21 6.75
C GLU A 113 -13.32 -8.01 6.47
N TRP A 114 -12.76 -6.89 5.99
CA TRP A 114 -13.54 -5.71 5.64
C TRP A 114 -14.52 -6.00 4.50
N LEU A 115 -14.05 -6.64 3.42
CA LEU A 115 -14.86 -7.01 2.25
C LEU A 115 -15.98 -7.99 2.63
N SER A 116 -15.72 -8.94 3.54
CA SER A 116 -16.73 -9.92 4.00
C SER A 116 -17.93 -9.31 4.71
N LYS A 117 -17.82 -8.07 5.18
CA LYS A 117 -18.92 -7.34 5.85
C LYS A 117 -19.94 -6.75 4.89
N PHE A 118 -19.65 -6.74 3.59
CA PHE A 118 -20.58 -6.25 2.58
C PHE A 118 -21.47 -7.40 2.08
N PRO A 119 -22.80 -7.36 2.33
CA PRO A 119 -23.72 -8.38 1.82
C PRO A 119 -23.82 -8.34 0.30
N GLU A 120 -23.54 -7.19 -0.30
CA GLU A 120 -23.51 -6.94 -1.74
C GLU A 120 -22.44 -5.89 -2.03
N LEU A 121 -21.60 -6.17 -3.02
CA LEU A 121 -20.57 -5.22 -3.47
C LEU A 121 -21.21 -4.25 -4.47
N VAL A 122 -21.14 -2.97 -4.16
CA VAL A 122 -21.67 -1.93 -5.02
C VAL A 122 -20.56 -0.98 -5.50
N PRO A 123 -20.57 -0.53 -6.76
CA PRO A 123 -19.60 0.41 -7.29
C PRO A 123 -19.61 1.73 -6.52
N MET A 124 -18.50 2.06 -5.85
CA MET A 124 -18.42 3.26 -5.02
C MET A 124 -17.13 4.07 -5.18
N TYR A 125 -16.08 3.49 -5.78
CA TYR A 125 -14.78 4.15 -5.93
C TYR A 125 -14.49 4.55 -7.36
N ASP A 126 -13.88 5.69 -7.53
CA ASP A 126 -13.39 6.21 -8.82
C ASP A 126 -11.95 5.72 -9.09
N PHE A 127 -11.20 5.41 -8.01
CA PHE A 127 -9.84 4.88 -8.09
C PHE A 127 -9.58 3.94 -6.90
N ILE A 128 -8.91 2.82 -7.17
CA ILE A 128 -8.42 1.88 -6.14
C ILE A 128 -6.91 1.71 -6.33
N PHE A 129 -6.16 1.82 -5.25
CA PHE A 129 -4.73 1.54 -5.19
C PHE A 129 -4.47 0.40 -4.20
N VAL A 130 -3.68 -0.59 -4.61
CA VAL A 130 -3.40 -1.79 -3.82
C VAL A 130 -1.90 -1.95 -3.62
N ASP A 131 -1.46 -1.94 -2.36
CA ASP A 131 -0.06 -1.98 -1.95
C ASP A 131 0.05 -2.58 -0.54
N HIS A 132 -0.24 -3.88 -0.40
CA HIS A 132 -0.23 -4.57 0.90
C HIS A 132 0.37 -5.98 0.82
N TYR A 133 1.08 -6.29 -0.25
CA TYR A 133 1.62 -7.60 -0.56
C TYR A 133 3.11 -7.52 -0.91
N THR A 134 3.77 -8.66 -0.86
CA THR A 134 5.09 -8.90 -1.44
C THR A 134 4.95 -9.63 -2.79
N PHE A 135 6.06 -9.98 -3.42
CA PHE A 135 6.06 -10.75 -4.67
C PHE A 135 6.35 -12.24 -4.42
N GLU A 136 5.91 -12.77 -3.28
CA GLU A 136 5.92 -14.21 -3.01
C GLU A 136 4.78 -14.90 -3.79
N GLU A 137 5.02 -16.13 -4.27
CA GLU A 137 4.13 -16.84 -5.21
C GLU A 137 2.71 -17.01 -4.63
N GLU A 138 2.61 -17.34 -3.34
CA GLU A 138 1.30 -17.48 -2.67
C GLU A 138 0.53 -16.16 -2.63
N GLU A 139 1.21 -15.06 -2.40
CA GLU A 139 0.58 -13.73 -2.35
C GLU A 139 0.13 -13.25 -3.73
N LEU A 140 0.85 -13.60 -4.80
CA LEU A 140 0.43 -13.25 -6.17
C LEU A 140 -0.91 -13.90 -6.54
N VAL A 141 -1.15 -15.15 -6.11
CA VAL A 141 -2.44 -15.82 -6.29
C VAL A 141 -3.56 -15.11 -5.51
N GLU A 142 -3.31 -14.77 -4.25
CA GLU A 142 -4.29 -14.04 -3.42
C GLU A 142 -4.65 -12.68 -4.00
N ILE A 143 -3.68 -11.97 -4.58
CA ILE A 143 -3.89 -10.67 -5.24
C ILE A 143 -4.76 -10.81 -6.49
N GLU A 144 -4.60 -11.86 -7.29
CA GLU A 144 -5.47 -12.12 -8.44
C GLU A 144 -6.93 -12.29 -8.01
N GLU A 145 -7.17 -13.12 -6.97
CA GLU A 145 -8.51 -13.33 -6.42
C GLU A 145 -9.10 -12.02 -5.86
N LEU A 146 -8.32 -11.29 -5.07
CA LEU A 146 -8.72 -10.01 -4.51
C LEU A 146 -9.05 -8.99 -5.61
N SER A 147 -8.30 -8.98 -6.73
CA SER A 147 -8.54 -8.08 -7.85
C SER A 147 -9.94 -8.21 -8.44
N VAL A 148 -10.46 -9.44 -8.53
CA VAL A 148 -11.80 -9.73 -9.03
C VAL A 148 -12.87 -9.08 -8.14
N ILE A 149 -12.67 -9.13 -6.82
CA ILE A 149 -13.57 -8.54 -5.83
C ILE A 149 -13.49 -7.01 -5.87
N LEU A 150 -12.28 -6.46 -5.83
CA LEU A 150 -12.06 -5.01 -5.82
C LEU A 150 -12.58 -4.32 -7.09
N LYS A 151 -12.50 -4.98 -8.25
CA LYS A 151 -13.05 -4.46 -9.51
C LYS A 151 -14.57 -4.24 -9.45
N GLN A 152 -15.31 -4.99 -8.63
CA GLN A 152 -16.75 -4.80 -8.43
C GLN A 152 -17.06 -3.51 -7.62
N LEU A 153 -16.09 -3.00 -6.87
CA LEU A 153 -16.22 -1.73 -6.14
C LEU A 153 -15.94 -0.51 -7.02
N LEU A 154 -15.43 -0.70 -8.25
CA LEU A 154 -15.17 0.41 -9.17
C LEU A 154 -16.44 0.90 -9.84
N LYS A 155 -16.61 2.22 -9.87
CA LYS A 155 -17.61 2.86 -10.71
C LYS A 155 -17.31 2.66 -12.19
N PRO A 156 -18.30 2.81 -13.09
CA PRO A 156 -18.04 2.85 -14.52
C PRO A 156 -16.96 3.85 -14.88
N GLY A 157 -15.88 3.39 -15.55
CA GLY A 157 -14.71 4.20 -15.90
C GLY A 157 -13.74 4.47 -14.73
N GLY A 158 -13.96 3.85 -13.58
CA GLY A 158 -13.01 3.82 -12.48
C GLY A 158 -11.73 3.06 -12.85
N LYS A 159 -10.67 3.29 -12.11
CA LYS A 159 -9.36 2.69 -12.34
C LYS A 159 -8.88 1.94 -11.10
N ILE A 160 -8.13 0.85 -11.32
CA ILE A 160 -7.40 0.14 -10.27
C ILE A 160 -5.93 0.00 -10.68
N VAL A 161 -5.05 0.20 -9.74
CA VAL A 161 -3.60 0.04 -9.88
C VAL A 161 -3.11 -0.78 -8.69
N PHE A 162 -2.30 -1.79 -8.98
CA PHE A 162 -1.56 -2.57 -8.01
C PHE A 162 -0.11 -2.12 -8.03
N TRP A 163 0.51 -2.04 -6.86
CA TRP A 163 1.93 -1.74 -6.78
C TRP A 163 2.75 -2.83 -7.48
N VAL A 164 3.86 -2.44 -8.10
CA VAL A 164 4.76 -3.37 -8.79
C VAL A 164 6.18 -3.09 -8.31
N ASP A 165 6.83 -4.11 -7.77
CA ASP A 165 8.27 -4.06 -7.53
C ASP A 165 9.01 -4.10 -8.87
N GLU A 166 9.66 -3.00 -9.21
CA GLU A 166 10.43 -2.89 -10.47
C GLU A 166 11.70 -3.77 -10.47
N ASN A 167 12.07 -4.34 -9.31
CA ASN A 167 13.18 -5.29 -9.18
C ASN A 167 12.73 -6.75 -9.21
N ALA A 168 11.42 -7.03 -9.18
CA ALA A 168 10.89 -8.38 -9.32
C ALA A 168 11.12 -8.92 -10.75
N PRO A 169 11.05 -10.24 -10.96
CA PRO A 169 11.11 -10.84 -12.30
C PRO A 169 10.09 -10.22 -13.26
N ASP A 170 10.45 -10.03 -14.53
CA ASP A 170 9.59 -9.40 -15.53
C ASP A 170 8.23 -10.10 -15.67
N GLU A 171 8.19 -11.43 -15.53
CA GLU A 171 6.96 -12.22 -15.58
C GLU A 171 5.98 -11.88 -14.46
N ASP A 172 6.49 -11.70 -13.24
CA ASP A 172 5.67 -11.34 -12.08
C ASP A 172 5.16 -9.90 -12.21
N GLN A 173 6.02 -8.98 -12.65
CA GLN A 173 5.61 -7.61 -12.94
C GLN A 173 4.49 -7.57 -14.00
N GLU A 174 4.62 -8.36 -15.07
CA GLU A 174 3.62 -8.43 -16.13
C GLU A 174 2.31 -9.04 -15.62
N GLN A 175 2.36 -10.07 -14.77
CA GLN A 175 1.20 -10.68 -14.13
C GLN A 175 0.40 -9.62 -13.36
N ILE A 176 1.05 -8.86 -12.50
CA ILE A 176 0.38 -7.80 -11.72
C ILE A 176 -0.14 -6.68 -12.62
N ARG A 177 0.64 -6.23 -13.62
CA ARG A 177 0.16 -5.17 -14.54
C ARG A 177 -1.06 -5.56 -15.36
N LYS A 178 -1.31 -6.85 -15.61
CA LYS A 178 -2.54 -7.34 -16.24
C LYS A 178 -3.79 -7.13 -15.37
N LEU A 179 -3.62 -6.96 -14.07
CA LEU A 179 -4.73 -6.68 -13.14
C LEU A 179 -5.20 -5.22 -13.21
N TRP A 180 -4.41 -4.32 -13.74
CA TRP A 180 -4.74 -2.89 -13.86
C TRP A 180 -5.90 -2.66 -14.84
N ILE A 181 -6.69 -1.59 -14.56
CA ILE A 181 -7.73 -1.07 -15.47
C ILE A 181 -7.52 0.44 -15.66
#